data_db4ac3faf7b8e3a45158206a85592982
#
_entry.id   db4ac3faf7b8e3a45158206a85592982
#
_cell.length_a   1.000
_cell.length_b   1.000
_cell.length_c   1.000
_cell.angle_alpha   90.00
_cell.angle_beta   90.00
_cell.angle_gamma   90.00
#
_symmetry.space_group_name_H-M   'P 1'
#
loop_
_entity.id
_entity.type
_entity.pdbx_description
1 polymer ?
#
loop_
_entity_poly.entity_id
_entity_poly.type
_entity_poly.pdbx_seq_one_letter_code
_entity_poly.pdbx_strand_id
1 'polypeptide(L)'
;MYTSPNFSIRDEETFALRIPTDRDYKILQLTDLHLGFGLFSGKKDRLAMSAVTELIYRTKPDLIVLTGDSVFPFFPKSGTMNNRKQAQKLLVFLDGFGIPYTFVFGNHDCEMGAACDKEQLADIFSTGKYAIFTKGRYEHSEKNPMTGVGNFVLDLTDNEDNLLLPLLLLDSNMYGDGWFFSGFDCIHEDQADWCMEKLNDRKMSAMAFFHMPPAEFKEAYEKMKLGDHSVSYEHGSIGEKDEYFGISNQPAYFFQKAVDNGWLKWIFCGHDHLNTLSLTYKGIRMTYGMSIDYLGYSGIAKQYVQRGATLITRKQDGDVVISMVPLTTVVSTRVRGAKSHIR
;
A
#
# COMPACT_ATOMS: atom_id res chain seq x y z
N MET A 1 22.78 9.21 -11.84
CA MET A 1 22.51 10.26 -10.82
C MET A 1 21.00 10.46 -10.81
N TYR A 2 20.33 10.08 -9.74
CA TYR A 2 18.93 10.46 -9.59
C TYR A 2 18.89 11.94 -9.22
N THR A 3 18.34 12.76 -10.09
CA THR A 3 18.00 14.16 -9.80
C THR A 3 16.88 14.18 -8.76
N SER A 4 16.69 15.29 -8.04
CA SER A 4 15.53 15.48 -7.15
C SER A 4 14.27 15.00 -7.85
N PRO A 5 13.33 14.32 -7.14
CA PRO A 5 12.11 13.84 -7.79
C PRO A 5 11.40 15.00 -8.49
N ASN A 6 11.04 14.80 -9.76
CA ASN A 6 10.33 15.79 -10.58
C ASN A 6 8.87 15.86 -10.16
N PHE A 7 8.59 16.12 -8.89
CA PHE A 7 7.22 16.33 -8.41
C PHE A 7 7.00 17.77 -7.98
N SER A 8 5.78 18.22 -8.09
CA SER A 8 5.31 19.53 -7.62
C SER A 8 4.06 19.36 -6.77
N ILE A 9 3.92 20.23 -5.79
CA ILE A 9 2.71 20.35 -4.97
C ILE A 9 1.73 21.23 -5.75
N ARG A 10 0.53 20.71 -6.01
CA ARG A 10 -0.55 21.47 -6.67
C ARG A 10 -1.40 22.20 -5.65
N ASP A 11 -1.77 21.50 -4.60
CA ASP A 11 -2.49 21.99 -3.45
C ASP A 11 -2.20 21.11 -2.22
N GLU A 12 -2.91 21.28 -1.11
CA GLU A 12 -2.71 20.53 0.12
C GLU A 12 -3.02 19.01 0.01
N GLU A 13 -3.74 18.60 -1.05
CA GLU A 13 -4.20 17.23 -1.28
C GLU A 13 -3.68 16.64 -2.60
N THR A 14 -2.96 17.40 -3.40
CA THR A 14 -2.58 16.98 -4.76
C THR A 14 -1.13 17.22 -5.06
N PHE A 15 -0.43 16.19 -5.44
CA PHE A 15 0.90 16.25 -6.06
C PHE A 15 0.83 15.90 -7.53
N ALA A 16 1.75 16.43 -8.32
CA ALA A 16 2.03 15.99 -9.67
C ALA A 16 3.46 15.47 -9.77
N LEU A 17 3.61 14.25 -10.32
CA LEU A 17 4.90 13.63 -10.59
C LEU A 17 5.07 13.45 -12.10
N ARG A 18 6.07 14.13 -12.67
CA ARG A 18 6.40 13.98 -14.08
C ARG A 18 7.07 12.66 -14.35
N ILE A 19 6.53 11.92 -15.31
CA ILE A 19 7.03 10.60 -15.68
C ILE A 19 7.44 10.58 -17.17
N PRO A 20 8.39 9.70 -17.55
CA PRO A 20 8.75 9.51 -18.96
C PRO A 20 7.58 8.89 -19.74
N THR A 21 7.39 9.34 -20.98
CA THR A 21 6.39 8.81 -21.92
C THR A 21 7.00 7.98 -23.05
N ASP A 22 8.32 7.95 -23.14
CA ASP A 22 9.09 7.23 -24.16
C ASP A 22 9.44 5.79 -23.75
N ARG A 23 9.02 5.36 -22.57
CA ARG A 23 9.23 4.01 -22.04
C ARG A 23 8.12 3.62 -21.05
N ASP A 24 8.07 2.34 -20.73
CA ASP A 24 7.23 1.82 -19.64
C ASP A 24 7.59 2.50 -18.31
N TYR A 25 6.59 2.81 -17.51
CA TYR A 25 6.72 3.35 -16.14
C TYR A 25 6.34 2.28 -15.13
N LYS A 26 7.21 2.05 -14.15
CA LYS A 26 7.10 0.94 -13.20
C LYS A 26 6.83 1.44 -11.78
N ILE A 27 5.72 1.02 -11.20
CA ILE A 27 5.37 1.25 -9.81
C ILE A 27 5.55 -0.07 -9.05
N LEU A 28 6.32 -0.05 -7.97
CA LEU A 28 6.51 -1.20 -7.10
C LEU A 28 5.67 -1.00 -5.83
N GLN A 29 4.62 -1.81 -5.67
CA GLN A 29 3.88 -1.88 -4.42
C GLN A 29 4.64 -2.79 -3.46
N LEU A 30 4.94 -2.26 -2.27
CA LEU A 30 5.44 -2.98 -1.11
C LEU A 30 4.41 -2.87 0.02
N THR A 31 4.20 -3.93 0.77
CA THR A 31 3.22 -3.93 1.87
C THR A 31 3.72 -4.76 3.04
N ASP A 32 3.22 -4.47 4.23
CA ASP A 32 3.44 -5.26 5.44
C ASP A 32 4.94 -5.52 5.70
N LEU A 33 5.75 -4.46 5.73
CA LEU A 33 7.19 -4.58 5.99
C LEU A 33 7.47 -4.93 7.46
N HIS A 34 6.65 -4.41 8.38
CA HIS A 34 6.74 -4.59 9.82
C HIS A 34 8.17 -4.39 10.37
N LEU A 35 8.83 -3.28 9.97
CA LEU A 35 10.17 -2.97 10.44
C LEU A 35 10.14 -2.53 11.91
N GLY A 36 10.74 -3.33 12.77
CA GLY A 36 10.72 -3.10 14.21
C GLY A 36 11.79 -2.13 14.70
N PHE A 37 13.00 -2.20 14.14
CA PHE A 37 14.18 -1.43 14.52
C PHE A 37 14.44 -1.35 16.04
N GLY A 38 13.97 -2.35 16.75
CA GLY A 38 14.07 -2.46 18.22
C GLY A 38 15.04 -3.53 18.68
N LEU A 39 15.01 -3.82 19.99
CA LEU A 39 15.95 -4.73 20.63
C LEU A 39 15.83 -6.17 20.12
N PHE A 40 14.62 -6.60 19.69
CA PHE A 40 14.35 -8.00 19.37
C PHE A 40 14.17 -8.26 17.87
N SER A 41 14.09 -7.21 17.05
CA SER A 41 13.76 -7.32 15.62
C SER A 41 14.96 -7.33 14.67
N GLY A 42 16.16 -6.96 15.12
CA GLY A 42 17.29 -6.62 14.25
C GLY A 42 17.69 -7.66 13.19
N LYS A 43 17.51 -8.99 13.45
CA LYS A 43 17.72 -10.00 12.40
C LYS A 43 16.61 -9.99 11.35
N LYS A 44 15.38 -9.85 11.81
CA LYS A 44 14.17 -9.84 10.96
C LYS A 44 14.12 -8.56 10.11
N ASP A 45 14.47 -7.41 10.70
CA ASP A 45 14.59 -6.14 9.98
C ASP A 45 15.60 -6.23 8.84
N ARG A 46 16.78 -6.82 9.10
CA ARG A 46 17.79 -7.03 8.05
C ARG A 46 17.29 -7.93 6.92
N LEU A 47 16.52 -8.97 7.22
CA LEU A 47 15.92 -9.83 6.19
C LEU A 47 14.90 -9.06 5.35
N ALA A 48 14.01 -8.30 5.98
CA ALA A 48 13.02 -7.48 5.29
C ALA A 48 13.68 -6.41 4.41
N MET A 49 14.64 -5.67 4.96
CA MET A 49 15.39 -4.66 4.20
C MET A 49 16.17 -5.28 3.03
N SER A 50 16.77 -6.47 3.22
CA SER A 50 17.47 -7.17 2.14
C SER A 50 16.51 -7.66 1.05
N ALA A 51 15.32 -8.13 1.42
CA ALA A 51 14.27 -8.52 0.47
C ALA A 51 13.80 -7.31 -0.36
N VAL A 52 13.50 -6.19 0.29
CA VAL A 52 13.13 -4.95 -0.38
C VAL A 52 14.24 -4.48 -1.33
N THR A 53 15.49 -4.49 -0.87
CA THR A 53 16.65 -4.11 -1.68
C THR A 53 16.74 -4.97 -2.94
N GLU A 54 16.64 -6.29 -2.82
CA GLU A 54 16.69 -7.21 -3.95
C GLU A 54 15.53 -6.99 -4.93
N LEU A 55 14.31 -6.79 -4.44
CA LEU A 55 13.13 -6.50 -5.26
C LEU A 55 13.32 -5.20 -6.06
N ILE A 56 13.80 -4.13 -5.43
CA ILE A 56 14.08 -2.86 -6.08
C ILE A 56 15.15 -3.02 -7.17
N TYR A 57 16.27 -3.69 -6.87
CA TYR A 57 17.34 -3.90 -7.86
C TYR A 57 16.90 -4.72 -9.08
N ARG A 58 16.03 -5.70 -8.87
CA ARG A 58 15.53 -6.57 -9.94
C ARG A 58 14.45 -5.92 -10.79
N THR A 59 13.52 -5.22 -10.15
CA THR A 59 12.38 -4.61 -10.86
C THR A 59 12.73 -3.25 -11.45
N LYS A 60 13.68 -2.53 -10.83
CA LYS A 60 14.08 -1.17 -11.20
C LYS A 60 12.85 -0.25 -11.32
N PRO A 61 12.12 -0.05 -10.21
CA PRO A 61 10.91 0.75 -10.23
C PRO A 61 11.25 2.23 -10.38
N ASP A 62 10.30 2.98 -10.90
CA ASP A 62 10.33 4.43 -11.01
C ASP A 62 9.65 5.11 -9.82
N LEU A 63 8.72 4.41 -9.18
CA LEU A 63 7.99 4.82 -7.98
C LEU A 63 7.81 3.62 -7.06
N ILE A 64 7.91 3.85 -5.76
CA ILE A 64 7.58 2.85 -4.74
C ILE A 64 6.33 3.33 -3.99
N VAL A 65 5.33 2.45 -3.84
CA VAL A 65 4.13 2.69 -3.05
C VAL A 65 4.10 1.69 -1.89
N LEU A 66 4.13 2.19 -0.66
CA LEU A 66 3.99 1.38 0.54
C LEU A 66 2.52 1.38 0.98
N THR A 67 1.89 0.21 0.97
CA THR A 67 0.47 0.07 1.30
C THR A 67 0.24 -0.38 2.74
N GLY A 68 0.86 0.35 3.69
CA GLY A 68 0.62 0.19 5.12
C GLY A 68 1.51 -0.84 5.82
N ASP A 69 1.43 -0.84 7.12
CA ASP A 69 2.19 -1.71 8.04
C ASP A 69 3.69 -1.67 7.75
N SER A 70 4.19 -0.47 7.53
CA SER A 70 5.59 -0.22 7.20
C SER A 70 6.50 -0.36 8.42
N VAL A 71 6.01 0.07 9.59
CA VAL A 71 6.70 -0.03 10.87
C VAL A 71 5.88 -0.83 11.89
N PHE A 72 6.53 -1.35 12.95
CA PHE A 72 5.88 -2.23 13.91
C PHE A 72 6.27 -1.90 15.35
N PRO A 73 5.65 -0.88 15.97
CA PRO A 73 5.89 -0.48 17.36
C PRO A 73 5.15 -1.39 18.35
N PHE A 74 5.53 -2.68 18.39
CA PHE A 74 4.92 -3.66 19.27
C PHE A 74 6.00 -4.32 20.15
N PHE A 75 6.12 -3.87 21.40
CA PHE A 75 7.21 -4.23 22.30
C PHE A 75 7.51 -5.74 22.40
N PRO A 76 6.51 -6.63 22.55
CA PRO A 76 6.80 -8.05 22.69
C PRO A 76 7.55 -8.67 21.50
N LYS A 77 7.40 -8.11 20.29
CA LYS A 77 8.04 -8.63 19.07
C LYS A 77 9.19 -7.75 18.58
N SER A 78 8.98 -6.43 18.50
CA SER A 78 10.00 -5.50 18.01
C SER A 78 11.03 -5.13 19.11
N GLY A 79 10.61 -5.11 20.39
CA GLY A 79 11.42 -4.63 21.50
C GLY A 79 11.39 -3.10 21.65
N THR A 80 10.39 -2.43 21.08
CA THR A 80 10.18 -0.98 21.17
C THR A 80 8.74 -0.60 20.84
N MET A 81 8.29 0.53 21.40
CA MET A 81 7.05 1.21 21.01
C MET A 81 7.33 2.53 20.28
N ASN A 82 8.58 2.78 19.89
CA ASN A 82 9.02 4.06 19.33
C ASN A 82 8.89 4.07 17.80
N ASN A 83 7.65 4.24 17.32
CA ASN A 83 7.38 4.37 15.87
C ASN A 83 8.01 5.62 15.24
N ARG A 84 8.24 6.71 15.99
CA ARG A 84 9.03 7.86 15.52
C ARG A 84 10.39 7.44 14.99
N LYS A 85 11.13 6.70 15.80
CA LYS A 85 12.47 6.23 15.46
C LYS A 85 12.45 5.17 14.34
N GLN A 86 11.38 4.35 14.32
CA GLN A 86 11.18 3.35 13.26
C GLN A 86 10.96 4.06 11.92
N ALA A 87 10.06 5.04 11.85
CA ALA A 87 9.79 5.83 10.66
C ALA A 87 11.03 6.56 10.15
N GLN A 88 11.78 7.24 11.03
CA GLN A 88 13.03 7.90 10.65
C GLN A 88 14.05 6.95 10.01
N LYS A 89 14.18 5.73 10.53
CA LYS A 89 15.07 4.72 9.95
C LYS A 89 14.56 4.17 8.62
N LEU A 90 13.25 4.01 8.48
CA LEU A 90 12.61 3.63 7.23
C LEU A 90 12.88 4.68 6.14
N LEU A 91 12.70 5.97 6.46
CA LEU A 91 12.99 7.06 5.51
C LEU A 91 14.44 7.05 5.06
N VAL A 92 15.41 6.93 5.99
CA VAL A 92 16.84 6.82 5.65
C VAL A 92 17.11 5.64 4.71
N PHE A 93 16.44 4.50 4.95
CA PHE A 93 16.60 3.32 4.12
C PHE A 93 16.04 3.53 2.71
N LEU A 94 14.84 4.10 2.59
CA LEU A 94 14.19 4.37 1.30
C LEU A 94 14.89 5.48 0.53
N ASP A 95 15.29 6.56 1.20
CA ASP A 95 16.05 7.67 0.60
C ASP A 95 17.39 7.20 -0.01
N GLY A 96 17.97 6.13 0.55
CA GLY A 96 19.20 5.53 0.04
C GLY A 96 19.10 5.00 -1.40
N PHE A 97 17.89 4.71 -1.89
CA PHE A 97 17.69 4.28 -3.27
C PHE A 97 17.58 5.43 -4.27
N GLY A 98 17.23 6.63 -3.80
CA GLY A 98 17.04 7.80 -4.67
C GLY A 98 15.82 7.68 -5.61
N ILE A 99 14.87 6.82 -5.29
CA ILE A 99 13.63 6.59 -6.03
C ILE A 99 12.51 7.30 -5.28
N PRO A 100 11.60 8.04 -5.96
CA PRO A 100 10.40 8.57 -5.35
C PRO A 100 9.57 7.46 -4.67
N TYR A 101 9.02 7.76 -3.49
CA TYR A 101 8.16 6.82 -2.79
C TYR A 101 7.02 7.54 -2.07
N THR A 102 5.95 6.80 -1.84
CA THR A 102 4.75 7.28 -1.15
C THR A 102 4.22 6.21 -0.20
N PHE A 103 3.33 6.58 0.72
CA PHE A 103 2.79 5.69 1.74
C PHE A 103 1.27 5.83 1.87
N VAL A 104 0.68 4.79 2.42
CA VAL A 104 -0.57 4.87 3.17
C VAL A 104 -0.35 4.20 4.52
N PHE A 105 -1.17 4.52 5.51
CA PHE A 105 -1.08 3.90 6.83
C PHE A 105 -1.74 2.52 6.84
N GLY A 106 -1.15 1.60 7.63
CA GLY A 106 -1.77 0.37 8.08
C GLY A 106 -2.15 0.44 9.55
N ASN A 107 -2.78 -0.62 10.05
CA ASN A 107 -3.24 -0.65 11.44
C ASN A 107 -2.11 -0.80 12.46
N HIS A 108 -0.96 -1.33 12.03
CA HIS A 108 0.18 -1.51 12.94
C HIS A 108 1.14 -0.31 12.99
N ASP A 109 1.07 0.65 12.08
CA ASP A 109 2.00 1.78 12.08
C ASP A 109 1.89 2.65 13.34
N CYS A 110 0.69 2.71 13.94
CA CYS A 110 0.37 3.50 15.13
C CYS A 110 -0.31 2.66 16.23
N GLU A 111 0.30 1.54 16.60
CA GLU A 111 -0.20 0.67 17.66
C GLU A 111 -0.46 1.42 18.97
N MET A 112 -1.43 0.94 19.76
CA MET A 112 -1.75 1.51 21.06
C MET A 112 -0.50 1.57 21.96
N GLY A 113 -0.20 2.77 22.47
CA GLY A 113 0.99 3.04 23.26
C GLY A 113 2.24 3.36 22.45
N ALA A 114 2.14 3.49 21.12
CA ALA A 114 3.21 3.99 20.29
C ALA A 114 3.60 5.44 20.67
N ALA A 115 4.86 5.81 20.40
CA ALA A 115 5.39 7.12 20.77
C ALA A 115 4.78 8.29 19.98
N CYS A 116 4.24 8.01 18.81
CA CYS A 116 3.55 8.99 17.95
C CYS A 116 2.18 8.45 17.56
N ASP A 117 1.19 9.33 17.56
CA ASP A 117 -0.07 9.13 16.86
C ASP A 117 0.13 9.21 15.32
N LYS A 118 -0.94 8.99 14.58
CA LYS A 118 -0.91 8.95 13.11
C LYS A 118 -0.54 10.32 12.52
N GLU A 119 -1.04 11.42 13.07
CA GLU A 119 -0.74 12.77 12.57
C GLU A 119 0.73 13.13 12.77
N GLN A 120 1.29 12.84 13.95
CA GLN A 120 2.71 13.04 14.24
C GLN A 120 3.61 12.16 13.39
N LEU A 121 3.16 10.93 13.09
CA LEU A 121 3.89 10.02 12.22
C LEU A 121 3.87 10.50 10.77
N ALA A 122 2.74 11.07 10.33
CA ALA A 122 2.60 11.70 9.02
C ALA A 122 3.55 12.88 8.83
N ASP A 123 3.73 13.71 9.87
CA ASP A 123 4.74 14.80 9.85
C ASP A 123 6.15 14.25 9.61
N ILE A 124 6.48 13.12 10.23
CA ILE A 124 7.78 12.49 10.04
C ILE A 124 7.91 11.96 8.61
N PHE A 125 6.91 11.24 8.11
CA PHE A 125 6.93 10.68 6.76
C PHE A 125 7.10 11.76 5.67
N SER A 126 6.53 12.95 5.89
CA SER A 126 6.68 14.09 4.99
C SER A 126 8.13 14.63 4.91
N THR A 127 9.03 14.26 5.85
CA THR A 127 10.43 14.73 5.86
C THR A 127 11.37 13.90 4.99
N GLY A 128 10.94 12.80 4.42
CA GLY A 128 11.78 11.97 3.55
C GLY A 128 12.20 12.74 2.30
N LYS A 129 13.46 12.59 1.92
CA LYS A 129 14.04 13.35 0.79
C LYS A 129 13.35 13.04 -0.54
N TYR A 130 12.93 11.81 -0.72
CA TYR A 130 12.23 11.31 -1.92
C TYR A 130 10.78 10.94 -1.64
N ALA A 131 10.28 11.25 -0.43
CA ALA A 131 8.89 11.02 -0.07
C ALA A 131 7.97 11.99 -0.79
N ILE A 132 6.89 11.46 -1.35
CA ILE A 132 5.74 12.22 -1.86
C ILE A 132 4.59 11.90 -0.92
N PHE A 133 4.35 12.76 0.07
CA PHE A 133 3.37 12.51 1.11
C PHE A 133 2.87 13.83 1.72
N THR A 134 1.59 13.87 2.02
CA THR A 134 0.94 14.94 2.79
C THR A 134 -0.12 14.33 3.72
N LYS A 135 -0.42 15.01 4.81
CA LYS A 135 -1.58 14.66 5.65
C LYS A 135 -2.90 14.76 4.89
N GLY A 136 -2.97 15.66 3.87
CA GLY A 136 -4.22 16.04 3.24
C GLY A 136 -5.18 16.69 4.26
N ARG A 137 -6.47 16.59 4.00
CA ARG A 137 -7.48 16.86 5.02
C ARG A 137 -7.56 15.68 5.99
N TYR A 138 -7.76 15.96 7.26
CA TYR A 138 -7.89 14.96 8.31
C TYR A 138 -8.84 15.47 9.40
N GLU A 139 -9.16 14.65 10.38
CA GLU A 139 -10.21 14.92 11.39
C GLU A 139 -10.01 16.26 12.12
N HIS A 140 -8.77 16.66 12.43
CA HIS A 140 -8.45 17.91 13.10
C HIS A 140 -8.09 19.06 12.15
N SER A 141 -8.39 18.95 10.86
CA SER A 141 -8.21 20.06 9.91
C SER A 141 -9.13 21.23 10.27
N GLU A 142 -8.59 22.45 10.24
CA GLU A 142 -9.37 23.69 10.53
C GLU A 142 -10.50 23.88 9.53
N LYS A 143 -10.32 23.44 8.29
CA LYS A 143 -11.30 23.55 7.21
C LYS A 143 -11.60 22.17 6.63
N ASN A 144 -12.90 21.89 6.47
CA ASN A 144 -13.40 20.67 5.85
C ASN A 144 -12.70 19.41 6.41
N PRO A 145 -12.87 19.08 7.70
CA PRO A 145 -12.29 17.88 8.28
C PRO A 145 -12.76 16.64 7.52
N MET A 146 -11.91 15.62 7.48
CA MET A 146 -12.17 14.34 6.82
C MET A 146 -11.58 13.21 7.65
N THR A 147 -12.21 12.06 7.65
CA THR A 147 -11.73 10.86 8.33
C THR A 147 -10.37 10.42 7.76
N GLY A 148 -9.51 9.90 8.64
CA GLY A 148 -8.19 9.39 8.29
C GLY A 148 -7.13 10.47 8.08
N VAL A 149 -5.88 10.05 7.88
CA VAL A 149 -4.70 10.91 7.70
C VAL A 149 -3.91 10.42 6.50
N GLY A 150 -3.56 11.33 5.58
CA GLY A 150 -2.80 10.98 4.38
C GLY A 150 -3.69 10.54 3.21
N ASN A 151 -4.88 11.14 3.11
CA ASN A 151 -5.72 11.03 1.94
C ASN A 151 -5.29 12.10 0.93
N PHE A 152 -4.73 11.71 -0.20
CA PHE A 152 -4.27 12.63 -1.24
C PHE A 152 -4.21 11.97 -2.62
N VAL A 153 -4.03 12.78 -3.64
CA VAL A 153 -3.86 12.33 -5.03
C VAL A 153 -2.44 12.60 -5.50
N LEU A 154 -1.84 11.61 -6.14
CA LEU A 154 -0.60 11.74 -6.89
C LEU A 154 -0.91 11.59 -8.38
N ASP A 155 -0.94 12.70 -9.09
CA ASP A 155 -1.14 12.73 -10.53
C ASP A 155 0.19 12.42 -11.25
N LEU A 156 0.22 11.33 -12.01
CA LEU A 156 1.33 11.07 -12.92
C LEU A 156 1.08 11.88 -14.20
N THR A 157 2.05 12.72 -14.58
CA THR A 157 1.92 13.64 -15.73
C THR A 157 3.08 13.47 -16.70
N ASP A 158 2.89 13.91 -17.93
CA ASP A 158 3.98 14.05 -18.91
C ASP A 158 4.80 15.34 -18.67
N ASN A 159 5.75 15.62 -19.55
CA ASN A 159 6.59 16.81 -19.48
C ASN A 159 5.83 18.12 -19.76
N GLU A 160 4.67 18.04 -20.42
CA GLU A 160 3.78 19.15 -20.73
C GLU A 160 2.70 19.35 -19.66
N ASP A 161 2.77 18.55 -18.57
CA ASP A 161 1.84 18.56 -17.46
C ASP A 161 0.44 17.96 -17.79
N ASN A 162 0.32 17.21 -18.89
CA ASN A 162 -0.90 16.48 -19.19
C ASN A 162 -1.00 15.27 -18.25
N LEU A 163 -2.19 15.06 -17.68
CA LEU A 163 -2.48 13.95 -16.80
C LEU A 163 -2.42 12.61 -17.55
N LEU A 164 -1.68 11.64 -17.01
CA LEU A 164 -1.52 10.30 -17.58
C LEU A 164 -2.17 9.21 -16.74
N LEU A 165 -2.15 9.36 -15.41
CA LEU A 165 -2.71 8.38 -14.49
C LEU A 165 -2.79 8.98 -13.07
N PRO A 166 -3.98 9.15 -12.50
CA PRO A 166 -4.12 9.55 -11.09
C PRO A 166 -4.00 8.33 -10.16
N LEU A 167 -3.26 8.51 -9.07
CA LEU A 167 -3.13 7.57 -7.97
C LEU A 167 -3.77 8.19 -6.74
N LEU A 168 -4.80 7.53 -6.18
CA LEU A 168 -5.43 7.91 -4.91
C LEU A 168 -4.74 7.14 -3.78
N LEU A 169 -4.18 7.84 -2.83
CA LEU A 169 -3.58 7.30 -1.62
C LEU A 169 -4.57 7.54 -0.49
N LEU A 170 -5.02 6.49 0.19
CA LEU A 170 -6.12 6.56 1.15
C LEU A 170 -5.73 5.91 2.47
N ASP A 171 -6.08 6.55 3.56
CA ASP A 171 -6.06 5.93 4.87
C ASP A 171 -7.33 5.10 5.06
N SER A 172 -7.21 3.79 5.09
CA SER A 172 -8.31 2.87 5.39
C SER A 172 -8.57 2.69 6.88
N ASN A 173 -8.03 3.60 7.69
CA ASN A 173 -8.15 3.65 9.14
C ASN A 173 -7.49 2.45 9.85
N MET A 174 -7.88 2.12 11.08
CA MET A 174 -7.24 1.06 11.86
C MET A 174 -8.27 0.08 12.41
N TYR A 175 -8.98 0.48 13.45
CA TYR A 175 -9.97 -0.34 14.16
C TYR A 175 -11.26 0.46 14.33
N GLY A 176 -12.41 -0.18 14.15
CA GLY A 176 -13.71 0.42 14.35
C GLY A 176 -13.84 0.97 15.78
N ASP A 177 -14.49 2.12 15.95
CA ASP A 177 -14.66 2.83 17.23
C ASP A 177 -13.32 3.08 17.98
N GLY A 178 -12.20 3.02 17.29
CA GLY A 178 -10.87 3.22 17.86
C GLY A 178 -10.36 2.10 18.79
N TRP A 179 -11.04 0.95 18.84
CA TRP A 179 -10.69 -0.15 19.72
C TRP A 179 -10.37 -1.44 18.94
N PHE A 180 -9.29 -2.10 19.32
CA PHE A 180 -8.83 -3.38 18.77
C PHE A 180 -9.92 -4.47 18.72
N PHE A 181 -10.84 -4.48 19.70
CA PHE A 181 -11.92 -5.48 19.77
C PHE A 181 -13.14 -5.17 18.92
N SER A 182 -13.23 -4.00 18.33
CA SER A 182 -14.36 -3.62 17.43
C SER A 182 -14.21 -4.11 16.00
N GLY A 183 -13.11 -4.81 15.69
CA GLY A 183 -12.76 -5.27 14.35
C GLY A 183 -12.05 -4.17 13.54
N PHE A 184 -11.71 -4.51 12.30
CA PHE A 184 -11.06 -3.56 11.41
C PHE A 184 -12.02 -2.48 10.92
N ASP A 185 -11.46 -1.31 10.66
CA ASP A 185 -12.16 -0.18 10.06
C ASP A 185 -12.08 -0.24 8.53
N CYS A 186 -12.59 0.78 7.84
CA CYS A 186 -12.63 0.86 6.39
C CYS A 186 -12.50 2.32 5.93
N ILE A 187 -12.58 2.55 4.62
CA ILE A 187 -12.72 3.88 4.05
C ILE A 187 -14.15 4.37 4.35
N HIS A 188 -14.27 5.48 5.07
CA HIS A 188 -15.51 6.08 5.49
C HIS A 188 -16.20 6.82 4.33
N GLU A 189 -17.46 7.19 4.55
CA GLU A 189 -18.29 7.79 3.51
C GLU A 189 -17.75 9.14 3.03
N ASP A 190 -17.26 9.99 3.93
CA ASP A 190 -16.66 11.29 3.61
C ASP A 190 -15.39 11.14 2.76
N GLN A 191 -14.55 10.14 3.06
CA GLN A 191 -13.38 9.80 2.24
C GLN A 191 -13.81 9.29 0.86
N ALA A 192 -14.86 8.45 0.80
CA ALA A 192 -15.38 7.93 -0.45
C ALA A 192 -15.95 9.06 -1.33
N ASP A 193 -16.69 10.00 -0.76
CA ASP A 193 -17.23 11.15 -1.47
C ASP A 193 -16.12 12.06 -2.01
N TRP A 194 -15.11 12.32 -1.20
CA TRP A 194 -13.90 13.03 -1.63
C TRP A 194 -13.21 12.33 -2.80
N CYS A 195 -13.07 10.99 -2.75
CA CYS A 195 -12.49 10.22 -3.86
C CYS A 195 -13.30 10.42 -5.15
N MET A 196 -14.63 10.34 -5.07
CA MET A 196 -15.48 10.50 -6.26
C MET A 196 -15.39 11.92 -6.82
N GLU A 197 -15.27 12.94 -5.96
CA GLU A 197 -15.00 14.32 -6.40
C GLU A 197 -13.68 14.39 -7.18
N LYS A 198 -12.58 13.89 -6.61
CA LYS A 198 -11.26 13.90 -7.25
C LYS A 198 -11.23 13.12 -8.58
N LEU A 199 -11.98 12.03 -8.67
CA LEU A 199 -12.11 11.26 -9.91
C LEU A 199 -12.93 12.01 -10.97
N ASN A 200 -14.02 12.68 -10.57
CA ASN A 200 -14.86 13.47 -11.47
C ASN A 200 -14.12 14.68 -12.04
N ASP A 201 -13.22 15.28 -11.29
CA ASP A 201 -12.38 16.38 -11.77
C ASP A 201 -11.42 15.92 -12.87
N ARG A 202 -10.90 14.70 -12.74
CA ARG A 202 -9.88 14.14 -13.65
C ARG A 202 -10.45 13.41 -14.86
N LYS A 203 -11.58 12.75 -14.70
CA LYS A 203 -12.29 11.98 -15.77
C LYS A 203 -11.35 11.01 -16.49
N MET A 204 -10.51 10.33 -15.74
CA MET A 204 -9.51 9.40 -16.22
C MET A 204 -9.45 8.15 -15.35
N SER A 205 -9.14 7.01 -15.96
CA SER A 205 -8.91 5.75 -15.24
C SER A 205 -7.87 5.94 -14.15
N ALA A 206 -8.18 5.53 -12.92
CA ALA A 206 -7.38 5.78 -11.72
C ALA A 206 -7.06 4.49 -10.97
N MET A 207 -6.01 4.57 -10.16
CA MET A 207 -5.63 3.55 -9.16
C MET A 207 -5.89 4.06 -7.75
N ALA A 208 -6.31 3.18 -6.84
CA ALA A 208 -6.38 3.48 -5.42
C ALA A 208 -5.47 2.54 -4.64
N PHE A 209 -4.76 3.09 -3.66
CA PHE A 209 -3.87 2.38 -2.75
C PHE A 209 -4.30 2.63 -1.32
N PHE A 210 -4.54 1.58 -0.58
CA PHE A 210 -4.88 1.62 0.84
C PHE A 210 -4.53 0.29 1.50
N HIS A 211 -4.65 0.17 2.82
CA HIS A 211 -4.17 -1.01 3.54
C HIS A 211 -5.25 -2.09 3.69
N MET A 212 -6.38 -1.76 4.31
CA MET A 212 -7.46 -2.72 4.58
C MET A 212 -8.23 -3.07 3.30
N PRO A 213 -8.39 -4.36 2.96
CA PRO A 213 -9.13 -4.76 1.76
C PRO A 213 -10.63 -4.39 1.87
N PRO A 214 -11.28 -4.02 0.75
CA PRO A 214 -12.72 -3.81 0.75
C PRO A 214 -13.48 -5.13 0.92
N ALA A 215 -14.64 -5.08 1.56
CA ALA A 215 -15.46 -6.28 1.83
C ALA A 215 -15.88 -7.03 0.54
N GLU A 216 -15.99 -6.31 -0.56
CA GLU A 216 -16.31 -6.85 -1.88
C GLU A 216 -15.24 -7.80 -2.42
N PHE A 217 -14.03 -7.78 -1.86
CA PHE A 217 -13.00 -8.77 -2.20
C PHE A 217 -13.45 -10.19 -1.83
N LYS A 218 -14.03 -10.35 -0.63
CA LYS A 218 -14.59 -11.61 -0.17
C LYS A 218 -15.81 -12.00 -1.01
N GLU A 219 -16.74 -11.06 -1.24
CA GLU A 219 -17.92 -11.30 -2.10
C GLU A 219 -17.52 -11.82 -3.48
N ALA A 220 -16.57 -11.15 -4.11
CA ALA A 220 -16.08 -11.53 -5.43
C ALA A 220 -15.38 -12.90 -5.41
N TYR A 221 -14.59 -13.21 -4.39
CA TYR A 221 -13.94 -14.50 -4.23
C TYR A 221 -14.96 -15.64 -4.10
N GLU A 222 -15.99 -15.45 -3.27
CA GLU A 222 -17.07 -16.45 -3.10
C GLU A 222 -17.84 -16.66 -4.41
N LYS A 223 -18.16 -15.60 -5.15
CA LYS A 223 -18.77 -15.70 -6.49
C LYS A 223 -17.89 -16.46 -7.47
N MET A 224 -16.59 -16.16 -7.51
CA MET A 224 -15.62 -16.84 -8.37
C MET A 224 -15.60 -18.37 -8.08
N LYS A 225 -15.62 -18.78 -6.80
CA LYS A 225 -15.67 -20.19 -6.41
C LYS A 225 -16.93 -20.91 -6.90
N LEU A 226 -18.05 -20.19 -7.01
CA LEU A 226 -19.31 -20.71 -7.54
C LEU A 226 -19.37 -20.70 -9.07
N GLY A 227 -18.31 -20.25 -9.75
CA GLY A 227 -18.27 -20.18 -11.21
C GLY A 227 -19.05 -18.99 -11.79
N ASP A 228 -19.31 -17.95 -11.00
CA ASP A 228 -19.98 -16.74 -11.48
C ASP A 228 -19.07 -15.96 -12.45
N HIS A 229 -19.50 -15.86 -13.70
CA HIS A 229 -18.77 -15.18 -14.77
C HIS A 229 -18.72 -13.64 -14.64
N SER A 230 -19.37 -13.06 -13.63
CA SER A 230 -19.24 -11.64 -13.31
C SER A 230 -17.91 -11.29 -12.65
N VAL A 231 -17.12 -12.31 -12.27
CA VAL A 231 -15.79 -12.16 -11.68
C VAL A 231 -14.74 -12.79 -12.59
N SER A 232 -13.69 -12.05 -12.91
CA SER A 232 -12.52 -12.56 -13.61
C SER A 232 -11.38 -12.82 -12.63
N TYR A 233 -10.85 -14.05 -12.63
CA TYR A 233 -9.61 -14.37 -11.94
C TYR A 233 -8.41 -13.88 -12.74
N GLU A 234 -7.50 -13.19 -12.07
CA GLU A 234 -6.29 -12.64 -12.68
C GLU A 234 -5.04 -13.43 -12.28
N HIS A 235 -4.78 -13.53 -10.98
CA HIS A 235 -3.68 -14.32 -10.42
C HIS A 235 -3.79 -14.48 -8.90
N GLY A 236 -2.90 -15.29 -8.33
CA GLY A 236 -2.72 -15.42 -6.88
C GLY A 236 -3.73 -16.33 -6.20
N SER A 237 -3.82 -16.25 -4.90
CA SER A 237 -4.68 -17.09 -4.07
C SER A 237 -4.98 -16.45 -2.72
N ILE A 238 -5.97 -16.99 -2.02
CA ILE A 238 -6.18 -16.75 -0.60
C ILE A 238 -5.38 -17.82 0.16
N GLY A 239 -4.43 -17.36 0.96
CA GLY A 239 -3.54 -18.22 1.76
C GLY A 239 -3.82 -18.16 3.26
N GLU A 240 -4.67 -17.26 3.72
CA GLU A 240 -5.06 -17.18 5.12
C GLU A 240 -5.90 -18.41 5.51
N LYS A 241 -5.73 -18.83 6.79
CA LYS A 241 -6.43 -20.00 7.32
C LYS A 241 -7.94 -19.79 7.23
N ASP A 242 -8.64 -20.88 6.85
CA ASP A 242 -10.10 -20.91 6.68
C ASP A 242 -10.62 -19.86 5.66
N GLU A 243 -9.77 -19.53 4.68
CA GLU A 243 -10.06 -18.52 3.65
C GLU A 243 -10.45 -17.15 4.28
N TYR A 244 -9.71 -16.75 5.31
CA TYR A 244 -9.99 -15.54 6.04
C TYR A 244 -9.67 -14.27 5.22
N PHE A 245 -10.51 -13.27 5.40
CA PHE A 245 -10.34 -11.91 4.89
C PHE A 245 -10.40 -10.92 6.06
N GLY A 246 -9.35 -10.13 6.22
CA GLY A 246 -9.27 -9.07 7.21
C GLY A 246 -10.06 -7.83 6.82
N ILE A 247 -11.33 -8.01 6.51
CA ILE A 247 -12.25 -6.95 6.09
C ILE A 247 -12.97 -6.33 7.28
N SER A 248 -13.42 -5.09 7.10
CA SER A 248 -14.27 -4.40 8.07
C SER A 248 -15.66 -5.04 8.16
N ASN A 249 -16.23 -4.98 9.37
CA ASN A 249 -17.64 -5.25 9.61
C ASN A 249 -18.51 -3.99 9.53
N GLN A 250 -17.88 -2.81 9.32
CA GLN A 250 -18.61 -1.54 9.18
C GLN A 250 -19.21 -1.42 7.78
N PRO A 251 -20.32 -0.68 7.62
CA PRO A 251 -20.84 -0.38 6.30
C PRO A 251 -19.78 0.35 5.47
N ALA A 252 -19.43 -0.19 4.30
CA ALA A 252 -18.46 0.40 3.39
C ALA A 252 -19.17 0.80 2.09
N TYR A 253 -19.11 2.09 1.77
CA TYR A 253 -19.76 2.63 0.57
C TYR A 253 -18.76 2.88 -0.57
N PHE A 254 -17.46 2.82 -0.29
CA PHE A 254 -16.39 3.19 -1.23
C PHE A 254 -16.46 2.42 -2.55
N PHE A 255 -16.53 1.08 -2.49
CA PHE A 255 -16.48 0.25 -3.68
C PHE A 255 -17.70 0.49 -4.59
N GLN A 256 -18.92 0.56 -4.02
CA GLN A 256 -20.12 0.81 -4.83
C GLN A 256 -20.10 2.21 -5.44
N LYS A 257 -19.72 3.25 -4.67
CA LYS A 257 -19.55 4.61 -5.22
C LYS A 257 -18.52 4.64 -6.35
N ALA A 258 -17.42 3.88 -6.23
CA ALA A 258 -16.39 3.76 -7.27
C ALA A 258 -16.90 3.05 -8.54
N VAL A 259 -17.72 2.00 -8.37
CA VAL A 259 -18.39 1.32 -9.50
C VAL A 259 -19.31 2.29 -10.24
N ASP A 260 -20.15 3.03 -9.50
CA ASP A 260 -21.11 3.97 -10.07
C ASP A 260 -20.41 5.16 -10.77
N ASN A 261 -19.28 5.60 -10.21
CA ASN A 261 -18.44 6.65 -10.78
C ASN A 261 -17.74 6.22 -12.10
N GLY A 262 -17.27 4.99 -12.14
CA GLY A 262 -16.71 4.35 -13.33
C GLY A 262 -15.26 4.72 -13.69
N TRP A 263 -14.58 5.63 -12.99
CA TRP A 263 -13.19 6.02 -13.26
C TRP A 263 -12.17 5.21 -12.47
N LEU A 264 -12.50 4.68 -11.29
CA LEU A 264 -11.59 3.79 -10.57
C LEU A 264 -11.53 2.41 -11.26
N LYS A 265 -10.32 1.99 -11.64
CA LYS A 265 -10.12 0.71 -12.36
C LYS A 265 -9.30 -0.29 -11.57
N TRP A 266 -8.45 0.16 -10.66
CA TRP A 266 -7.55 -0.70 -9.91
C TRP A 266 -7.50 -0.32 -8.43
N ILE A 267 -7.56 -1.32 -7.56
CA ILE A 267 -7.39 -1.22 -6.12
C ILE A 267 -6.22 -2.11 -5.72
N PHE A 268 -5.33 -1.56 -4.89
CA PHE A 268 -4.20 -2.26 -4.31
C PHE A 268 -4.25 -2.16 -2.79
N CYS A 269 -4.24 -3.29 -2.10
CA CYS A 269 -4.27 -3.36 -0.64
C CYS A 269 -3.17 -4.26 -0.09
N GLY A 270 -3.02 -4.31 1.23
CA GLY A 270 -2.14 -5.19 1.99
C GLY A 270 -2.90 -5.98 3.03
N HIS A 271 -2.45 -5.92 4.28
CA HIS A 271 -3.10 -6.40 5.50
C HIS A 271 -3.12 -7.92 5.69
N ASP A 272 -3.66 -8.67 4.75
CA ASP A 272 -3.72 -10.14 4.83
C ASP A 272 -2.43 -10.75 4.27
N HIS A 273 -1.52 -11.14 5.18
CA HIS A 273 -0.14 -11.46 4.84
C HIS A 273 0.04 -12.67 3.93
N LEU A 274 -0.94 -13.58 3.91
CA LEU A 274 -0.90 -14.80 3.11
C LEU A 274 -1.72 -14.70 1.83
N ASN A 275 -2.49 -13.63 1.67
CA ASN A 275 -3.31 -13.42 0.49
C ASN A 275 -2.49 -12.75 -0.62
N THR A 276 -2.66 -13.23 -1.83
CA THR A 276 -2.00 -12.70 -3.04
C THR A 276 -2.98 -12.59 -4.22
N LEU A 277 -4.26 -12.80 -3.95
CA LEU A 277 -5.32 -12.85 -4.95
C LEU A 277 -5.45 -11.51 -5.69
N SER A 278 -5.61 -11.61 -7.00
CA SER A 278 -6.06 -10.51 -7.86
C SER A 278 -7.24 -10.99 -8.68
N LEU A 279 -8.31 -10.22 -8.69
CA LEU A 279 -9.51 -10.51 -9.45
C LEU A 279 -10.18 -9.20 -9.90
N THR A 280 -10.96 -9.28 -10.98
CA THR A 280 -11.76 -8.16 -11.48
C THR A 280 -13.24 -8.42 -11.19
N TYR A 281 -13.89 -7.48 -10.52
CA TYR A 281 -15.29 -7.52 -10.17
C TYR A 281 -15.95 -6.16 -10.44
N LYS A 282 -17.11 -6.16 -11.08
CA LYS A 282 -17.85 -4.94 -11.47
C LYS A 282 -16.98 -3.89 -12.18
N GLY A 283 -16.00 -4.35 -12.98
CA GLY A 283 -15.10 -3.47 -13.75
C GLY A 283 -13.94 -2.86 -12.96
N ILE A 284 -13.75 -3.25 -11.69
CA ILE A 284 -12.62 -2.84 -10.84
C ILE A 284 -11.76 -4.07 -10.55
N ARG A 285 -10.47 -4.00 -10.86
CA ARG A 285 -9.49 -5.02 -10.49
C ARG A 285 -8.97 -4.75 -9.09
N MET A 286 -9.20 -5.67 -8.17
CA MET A 286 -8.69 -5.67 -6.79
C MET A 286 -7.49 -6.59 -6.68
N THR A 287 -6.41 -6.14 -6.03
CA THR A 287 -5.16 -6.89 -5.93
C THR A 287 -4.59 -6.80 -4.53
N TYR A 288 -4.40 -7.94 -3.87
CA TYR A 288 -3.57 -8.03 -2.68
C TYR A 288 -2.09 -7.90 -3.05
N GLY A 289 -1.39 -7.01 -2.37
CA GLY A 289 0.06 -6.94 -2.41
C GLY A 289 0.70 -8.14 -1.71
N MET A 290 1.83 -8.61 -2.24
CA MET A 290 2.60 -9.66 -1.56
C MET A 290 3.31 -9.08 -0.34
N SER A 291 3.04 -9.62 0.86
CA SER A 291 3.67 -9.20 2.10
C SER A 291 5.18 -9.46 2.13
N ILE A 292 5.92 -8.53 2.73
CA ILE A 292 7.37 -8.70 3.01
C ILE A 292 7.60 -9.29 4.41
N ASP A 293 6.69 -9.17 5.32
CA ASP A 293 6.81 -9.37 6.75
C ASP A 293 7.70 -10.56 7.20
N TYR A 294 8.63 -10.26 8.10
CA TYR A 294 9.44 -11.23 8.84
C TYR A 294 9.19 -11.16 10.35
N LEU A 295 8.51 -10.11 10.85
CA LEU A 295 8.39 -9.80 12.27
C LEU A 295 6.98 -9.94 12.80
N GLY A 296 6.00 -9.35 12.14
CA GLY A 296 4.62 -9.23 12.61
C GLY A 296 3.92 -10.58 12.64
N TYR A 297 3.92 -11.28 11.52
CA TYR A 297 3.19 -12.53 11.34
C TYR A 297 4.09 -13.71 10.94
N SER A 298 4.21 -14.68 11.81
CA SER A 298 5.07 -15.86 11.57
C SER A 298 4.43 -16.91 10.63
N GLY A 299 3.18 -16.73 10.26
CA GLY A 299 2.41 -17.68 9.43
C GLY A 299 2.98 -17.84 8.03
N ILE A 300 3.55 -16.78 7.44
CA ILE A 300 4.15 -16.84 6.12
C ILE A 300 5.17 -17.99 6.00
N ALA A 301 6.10 -18.09 6.96
CA ALA A 301 7.09 -19.16 6.95
C ALA A 301 6.49 -20.54 7.21
N LYS A 302 5.47 -20.61 8.07
CA LYS A 302 4.82 -21.87 8.44
C LYS A 302 3.93 -22.45 7.34
N GLN A 303 3.31 -21.59 6.55
CA GLN A 303 2.40 -21.99 5.46
C GLN A 303 3.07 -22.03 4.09
N TYR A 304 4.38 -21.82 4.03
CA TYR A 304 5.17 -21.84 2.78
C TYR A 304 4.70 -20.82 1.73
N VAL A 305 4.03 -19.75 2.16
CA VAL A 305 3.61 -18.68 1.27
C VAL A 305 4.79 -17.77 0.92
N GLN A 306 4.83 -17.31 -0.31
CA GLN A 306 5.93 -16.50 -0.79
C GLN A 306 5.83 -15.05 -0.35
N ARG A 307 6.96 -14.49 0.09
CA ARG A 307 7.13 -13.04 0.19
C ARG A 307 7.43 -12.45 -1.18
N GLY A 308 7.11 -11.18 -1.36
CA GLY A 308 7.35 -10.55 -2.64
C GLY A 308 6.90 -9.10 -2.71
N ALA A 309 6.60 -8.66 -3.92
CA ALA A 309 6.04 -7.36 -4.23
C ALA A 309 5.04 -7.48 -5.38
N THR A 310 4.26 -6.44 -5.61
CA THR A 310 3.45 -6.29 -6.83
C THR A 310 4.11 -5.25 -7.73
N LEU A 311 4.39 -5.64 -8.96
CA LEU A 311 4.89 -4.72 -9.98
C LEU A 311 3.74 -4.29 -10.90
N ILE A 312 3.48 -2.99 -10.93
CA ILE A 312 2.48 -2.35 -11.77
C ILE A 312 3.26 -1.63 -12.88
N THR A 313 3.04 -2.01 -14.11
CA THR A 313 3.71 -1.42 -15.26
C THR A 313 2.68 -0.68 -16.12
N ARG A 314 2.75 0.66 -16.12
CA ARG A 314 2.07 1.45 -17.11
C ARG A 314 2.91 1.41 -18.39
N LYS A 315 2.36 0.81 -19.42
CA LYS A 315 2.98 0.72 -20.73
C LYS A 315 3.02 2.10 -21.43
N GLN A 316 3.88 2.22 -22.40
CA GLN A 316 4.02 3.45 -23.19
C GLN A 316 2.69 3.84 -23.88
N ASP A 317 1.90 2.87 -24.32
CA ASP A 317 0.57 3.06 -24.93
C ASP A 317 -0.55 3.37 -23.93
N GLY A 318 -0.26 3.33 -22.62
CA GLY A 318 -1.18 3.60 -21.52
C GLY A 318 -1.78 2.35 -20.87
N ASP A 319 -1.58 1.17 -21.43
CA ASP A 319 -2.04 -0.08 -20.83
C ASP A 319 -1.36 -0.34 -19.47
N VAL A 320 -2.07 -1.03 -18.58
CA VAL A 320 -1.59 -1.37 -17.26
C VAL A 320 -1.45 -2.88 -17.11
N VAL A 321 -0.24 -3.34 -16.81
CA VAL A 321 0.08 -4.73 -16.51
C VAL A 321 0.43 -4.86 -15.03
N ILE A 322 -0.24 -5.79 -14.33
CA ILE A 322 -0.01 -6.07 -12.90
C ILE A 322 0.55 -7.47 -12.77
N SER A 323 1.69 -7.59 -12.10
CA SER A 323 2.42 -8.85 -11.95
C SER A 323 2.88 -9.07 -10.51
N MET A 324 2.72 -10.28 -10.01
CA MET A 324 3.39 -10.71 -8.78
C MET A 324 4.90 -10.86 -9.03
N VAL A 325 5.70 -10.43 -8.07
CA VAL A 325 7.15 -10.59 -8.06
C VAL A 325 7.55 -11.36 -6.80
N PRO A 326 7.42 -12.69 -6.80
CA PRO A 326 7.78 -13.51 -5.65
C PRO A 326 9.28 -13.40 -5.33
N LEU A 327 9.62 -13.30 -4.06
CA LEU A 327 11.01 -13.16 -3.61
C LEU A 327 11.88 -14.34 -4.07
N THR A 328 11.33 -15.55 -4.17
CA THR A 328 12.07 -16.74 -4.63
C THR A 328 12.52 -16.66 -6.07
N THR A 329 11.90 -15.85 -6.91
CA THR A 329 12.29 -15.65 -8.32
C THR A 329 13.31 -14.55 -8.51
N VAL A 330 13.47 -13.65 -7.52
CA VAL A 330 14.37 -12.49 -7.61
C VAL A 330 15.57 -12.56 -6.67
N VAL A 331 15.46 -13.37 -5.62
CA VAL A 331 16.49 -13.46 -4.57
C VAL A 331 17.76 -14.14 -5.07
N SER A 332 18.86 -13.46 -4.88
CA SER A 332 20.22 -14.01 -5.01
C SER A 332 20.60 -14.82 -3.76
N THR A 333 21.79 -15.43 -3.79
CA THR A 333 22.36 -16.10 -2.63
C THR A 333 22.57 -15.19 -1.41
N ARG A 334 22.59 -13.86 -1.60
CA ARG A 334 22.73 -12.86 -0.53
C ARG A 334 21.55 -12.82 0.44
N VAL A 335 20.35 -13.24 -0.01
CA VAL A 335 19.13 -13.27 0.81
C VAL A 335 18.76 -14.71 1.20
N ARG A 336 19.76 -15.56 1.39
CA ARG A 336 19.58 -16.98 1.71
C ARG A 336 18.69 -17.21 2.94
N GLY A 337 18.80 -16.33 3.94
CA GLY A 337 17.94 -16.37 5.12
C GLY A 337 16.46 -16.17 4.81
N ALA A 338 16.12 -15.34 3.80
CA ALA A 338 14.75 -15.17 3.36
C ALA A 338 14.21 -16.44 2.70
N LYS A 339 15.01 -17.13 1.87
CA LYS A 339 14.62 -18.40 1.25
C LYS A 339 14.28 -19.50 2.27
N SER A 340 15.01 -19.58 3.37
CA SER A 340 14.77 -20.58 4.41
C SER A 340 13.46 -20.37 5.15
N HIS A 341 12.86 -19.18 5.06
CA HIS A 341 11.58 -18.83 5.68
C HIS A 341 10.39 -18.95 4.70
N ILE A 342 10.67 -19.27 3.43
CA ILE A 342 9.66 -19.37 2.37
C ILE A 342 9.26 -20.84 2.10
N ARG A 343 9.89 -21.78 2.76
CA ARG A 343 9.54 -23.21 2.68
C ARG A 343 8.40 -23.56 3.58
#